data_820d7c51cb6830c2afa0e0f6914c2421
#
_entry.id   820d7c51cb6830c2afa0e0f6914c2421
#
_cell.length_a   1.000
_cell.length_b   1.000
_cell.length_c   1.000
_cell.angle_alpha   90.00
_cell.angle_beta   90.00
_cell.angle_gamma   90.00
#
_symmetry.space_group_name_H-M   'P 1'
#
loop_
_entity.id
_entity.type
_entity.pdbx_description
1 polymer ?
#
loop_
_entity_poly.entity_id
_entity_poly.type
_entity_poly.pdbx_seq_one_letter_code
_entity_poly.pdbx_strand_id
1 'polypeptide(L)'
;MKKLNLTGVLLLLTIITNAQFNRAELKVNGLTCSMCSYATEKQLNTIDFIDSIGNDLDHTTYILYFKKDADINSDLIKSKVEDAGFSIGSLIYTANFTNLKIENNYHLTYKSTLYHFMNVKSVTLNGDVRLKLIDKGFVSDKDFKRYRKMAEKYPCYQTGKMPDADKVYHLTLI
;
A
#
# COMPACT_ATOMS: atom_id res chain seq x y z
N MET A 1 -4.24 45.37 41.30
CA MET A 1 -3.32 44.20 41.18
C MET A 1 -4.00 43.19 40.25
N LYS A 2 -3.66 43.24 38.94
CA LYS A 2 -4.25 42.35 37.91
C LYS A 2 -3.49 41.02 37.89
N LYS A 3 -4.15 39.93 38.21
CA LYS A 3 -3.60 38.59 38.09
C LYS A 3 -3.60 38.23 36.60
N LEU A 4 -2.43 38.18 36.00
CA LEU A 4 -2.18 37.71 34.61
C LEU A 4 -2.29 36.18 34.61
N ASN A 5 -3.42 35.66 34.16
CA ASN A 5 -3.62 34.23 33.95
C ASN A 5 -2.84 33.81 32.69
N LEU A 6 -1.67 33.27 32.90
CA LEU A 6 -0.86 32.63 31.87
C LEU A 6 -1.46 31.25 31.54
N THR A 7 -2.49 31.23 30.71
CA THR A 7 -3.04 30.00 30.17
C THR A 7 -2.02 29.43 29.14
N GLY A 8 -1.26 28.44 29.58
CA GLY A 8 -0.30 27.75 28.72
C GLY A 8 -1.04 27.06 27.60
N VAL A 9 -0.88 27.58 26.39
CA VAL A 9 -1.30 26.93 25.17
C VAL A 9 -0.32 25.76 24.96
N LEU A 10 -0.74 24.54 25.36
CA LEU A 10 -0.06 23.31 25.07
C LEU A 10 -0.22 23.06 23.56
N LEU A 11 0.77 23.50 22.80
CA LEU A 11 0.87 23.24 21.38
C LEU A 11 1.11 21.73 21.20
N LEU A 12 0.04 20.97 20.96
CA LEU A 12 0.14 19.58 20.54
C LEU A 12 0.90 19.57 19.19
N LEU A 13 2.19 19.29 19.23
CA LEU A 13 2.94 18.93 18.04
C LEU A 13 2.39 17.57 17.56
N THR A 14 1.41 17.59 16.65
CA THR A 14 1.02 16.41 15.89
C THR A 14 2.23 16.04 15.03
N ILE A 15 2.92 14.98 15.40
CA ILE A 15 3.96 14.36 14.56
C ILE A 15 3.20 13.81 13.34
N ILE A 16 3.18 14.62 12.27
CA ILE A 16 2.69 14.16 10.96
C ILE A 16 3.71 13.12 10.51
N THR A 17 3.38 11.86 10.64
CA THR A 17 4.17 10.78 10.04
C THR A 17 4.11 10.96 8.54
N ASN A 18 5.17 11.53 7.98
CA ASN A 18 5.29 11.76 6.56
C ASN A 18 5.64 10.44 5.85
N ALA A 19 4.66 9.55 5.76
CA ALA A 19 4.69 8.48 4.77
C ALA A 19 3.99 9.03 3.52
N GLN A 20 4.64 9.01 2.38
CA GLN A 20 4.03 9.38 1.11
C GLN A 20 4.19 8.26 0.11
N PHE A 21 3.09 7.65 -0.29
CA PHE A 21 3.08 6.67 -1.36
C PHE A 21 3.14 7.40 -2.71
N ASN A 22 4.25 7.24 -3.43
CA ASN A 22 4.52 7.98 -4.66
C ASN A 22 4.11 7.19 -5.90
N ARG A 23 4.36 5.88 -5.91
CA ARG A 23 4.07 5.01 -7.05
C ARG A 23 3.89 3.56 -6.62
N ALA A 24 3.38 2.75 -7.55
CA ALA A 24 3.37 1.30 -7.40
C ALA A 24 3.82 0.60 -8.69
N GLU A 25 4.53 -0.51 -8.53
CA GLU A 25 4.82 -1.48 -9.57
C GLU A 25 3.73 -2.56 -9.52
N LEU A 26 2.88 -2.59 -10.54
CA LEU A 26 1.78 -3.55 -10.67
C LEU A 26 2.14 -4.59 -11.73
N LYS A 27 2.44 -5.80 -11.31
CA LYS A 27 2.60 -6.94 -12.23
C LYS A 27 1.25 -7.59 -12.45
N VAL A 28 0.87 -7.77 -13.72
CA VAL A 28 -0.40 -8.38 -14.12
C VAL A 28 -0.11 -9.73 -14.80
N ASN A 29 -0.82 -10.77 -14.39
CA ASN A 29 -0.71 -12.10 -14.97
C ASN A 29 -1.62 -12.24 -16.19
N GLY A 30 -1.16 -12.98 -17.20
CA GLY A 30 -1.96 -13.32 -18.37
C GLY A 30 -1.90 -12.31 -19.51
N LEU A 31 -1.10 -11.24 -19.40
CA LEU A 31 -0.88 -10.31 -20.49
C LEU A 31 0.02 -10.97 -21.56
N THR A 32 -0.59 -11.43 -22.62
CA THR A 32 0.11 -12.14 -23.73
C THR A 32 0.12 -11.37 -25.03
N CYS A 33 -0.60 -10.25 -25.10
CA CYS A 33 -0.72 -9.46 -26.32
C CYS A 33 -0.86 -7.95 -26.01
N SER A 34 -0.52 -7.10 -26.97
CA SER A 34 -0.62 -5.64 -26.84
C SER A 34 -2.05 -5.15 -26.58
N MET A 35 -3.06 -5.81 -27.16
CA MET A 35 -4.47 -5.47 -26.91
C MET A 35 -4.89 -5.77 -25.49
N CYS A 36 -4.35 -6.85 -24.90
CA CYS A 36 -4.56 -7.21 -23.49
C CYS A 36 -4.00 -6.13 -22.56
N SER A 37 -2.77 -5.69 -22.85
CA SER A 37 -2.13 -4.61 -22.10
C SER A 37 -2.91 -3.31 -22.23
N TYR A 38 -3.33 -2.94 -23.42
CA TYR A 38 -4.14 -1.74 -23.66
C TYR A 38 -5.48 -1.77 -22.89
N ALA A 39 -6.19 -2.91 -22.89
CA ALA A 39 -7.44 -3.06 -22.16
C ALA A 39 -7.26 -2.86 -20.65
N THR A 40 -6.18 -3.42 -20.09
CA THR A 40 -5.84 -3.25 -18.66
C THR A 40 -5.50 -1.78 -18.36
N GLU A 41 -4.65 -1.18 -19.17
CA GLU A 41 -4.26 0.23 -19.00
C GLU A 41 -5.48 1.17 -19.08
N LYS A 42 -6.40 0.92 -20.01
CA LYS A 42 -7.64 1.69 -20.13
C LYS A 42 -8.48 1.61 -18.85
N GLN A 43 -8.58 0.45 -18.22
CA GLN A 43 -9.29 0.30 -16.96
C GLN A 43 -8.56 1.02 -15.81
N LEU A 44 -7.24 0.89 -15.73
CA LEU A 44 -6.44 1.55 -14.69
C LEU A 44 -6.49 3.08 -14.80
N ASN A 45 -6.56 3.63 -16.02
CA ASN A 45 -6.70 5.08 -16.28
C ASN A 45 -8.05 5.65 -15.80
N THR A 46 -9.03 4.82 -15.44
CA THR A 46 -10.29 5.28 -14.85
C THR A 46 -10.18 5.55 -13.33
N ILE A 47 -9.05 5.29 -12.71
CA ILE A 47 -8.83 5.43 -11.28
C ILE A 47 -8.38 6.85 -10.95
N ASP A 48 -9.19 7.58 -10.22
CA ASP A 48 -8.98 9.01 -9.96
C ASP A 48 -7.68 9.35 -9.20
N PHE A 49 -7.18 8.47 -8.34
CA PHE A 49 -5.96 8.70 -7.57
C PHE A 49 -4.68 8.39 -8.36
N ILE A 50 -4.76 7.81 -9.56
CA ILE A 50 -3.63 7.63 -10.46
C ILE A 50 -3.43 8.92 -11.25
N ASP A 51 -2.21 9.41 -11.29
CA ASP A 51 -1.80 10.57 -12.07
C ASP A 51 -1.38 10.18 -13.48
N SER A 52 -0.52 9.17 -13.58
CA SER A 52 -0.03 8.64 -14.85
C SER A 52 0.37 7.17 -14.75
N ILE A 53 0.43 6.50 -15.88
CA ILE A 53 0.82 5.09 -15.98
C ILE A 53 2.01 4.97 -16.93
N GLY A 54 3.10 4.40 -16.43
CA GLY A 54 4.24 3.94 -17.22
C GLY A 54 4.13 2.44 -17.47
N ASN A 55 4.68 1.98 -18.58
CA ASN A 55 4.67 0.57 -18.96
C ASN A 55 6.09 0.03 -19.05
N ASP A 56 6.36 -1.04 -18.33
CA ASP A 56 7.50 -1.92 -18.54
C ASP A 56 7.00 -3.19 -19.23
N LEU A 57 7.00 -3.17 -20.56
CA LEU A 57 6.45 -4.24 -21.37
C LEU A 57 7.28 -5.52 -21.30
N ASP A 58 8.59 -5.42 -21.07
CA ASP A 58 9.49 -6.57 -20.97
C ASP A 58 9.15 -7.41 -19.73
N HIS A 59 8.61 -6.79 -18.69
CA HIS A 59 8.28 -7.44 -17.43
C HIS A 59 6.77 -7.56 -17.15
N THR A 60 5.90 -7.21 -18.11
CA THR A 60 4.43 -7.19 -17.93
C THR A 60 4.00 -6.40 -16.68
N THR A 61 4.69 -5.26 -16.47
CA THR A 61 4.57 -4.43 -15.26
C THR A 61 4.12 -3.03 -15.63
N TYR A 62 3.10 -2.53 -14.95
CA TYR A 62 2.70 -1.13 -14.99
C TYR A 62 3.33 -0.37 -13.83
N ILE A 63 3.82 0.83 -14.09
CA ILE A 63 4.26 1.76 -13.06
C ILE A 63 3.12 2.78 -12.87
N LEU A 64 2.40 2.65 -11.77
CA LEU A 64 1.31 3.56 -11.43
C LEU A 64 1.88 4.71 -10.61
N TYR A 65 1.87 5.92 -11.14
CA TYR A 65 2.23 7.13 -10.41
C TYR A 65 0.97 7.69 -9.73
N PHE A 66 1.06 8.02 -8.46
CA PHE A 66 -0.07 8.50 -7.69
C PHE A 66 -0.08 10.02 -7.61
N LYS A 67 -1.26 10.60 -7.59
CA LYS A 67 -1.43 12.02 -7.29
C LYS A 67 -0.90 12.31 -5.89
N LYS A 68 -0.35 13.50 -5.72
CA LYS A 68 0.16 13.92 -4.41
C LYS A 68 -0.95 13.80 -3.35
N ASP A 69 -0.59 13.24 -2.21
CA ASP A 69 -1.49 13.05 -1.06
C ASP A 69 -2.76 12.23 -1.34
N ALA A 70 -2.74 11.41 -2.38
CA ALA A 70 -3.87 10.55 -2.73
C ALA A 70 -4.19 9.53 -1.63
N ASP A 71 -5.47 9.23 -1.47
CA ASP A 71 -5.95 8.10 -0.68
C ASP A 71 -6.04 6.88 -1.60
N ILE A 72 -5.15 5.89 -1.38
CA ILE A 72 -4.94 4.79 -2.31
C ILE A 72 -5.80 3.60 -1.91
N ASN A 73 -6.70 3.20 -2.80
CA ASN A 73 -7.52 2.01 -2.66
C ASN A 73 -6.94 0.85 -3.48
N SER A 74 -6.24 -0.07 -2.82
CA SER A 74 -5.65 -1.25 -3.47
C SER A 74 -6.70 -2.19 -4.07
N ASP A 75 -7.87 -2.32 -3.43
CA ASP A 75 -8.95 -3.17 -3.94
C ASP A 75 -9.54 -2.60 -5.22
N LEU A 76 -9.57 -1.28 -5.40
CA LEU A 76 -10.00 -0.66 -6.66
C LEU A 76 -9.00 -0.96 -7.78
N ILE A 77 -7.69 -0.91 -7.51
CA ILE A 77 -6.67 -1.34 -8.50
C ILE A 77 -6.93 -2.78 -8.91
N LYS A 78 -7.16 -3.67 -7.94
CA LYS A 78 -7.44 -5.09 -8.18
C LYS A 78 -8.71 -5.27 -9.02
N SER A 79 -9.81 -4.63 -8.65
CA SER A 79 -11.08 -4.70 -9.38
C SER A 79 -10.90 -4.28 -10.84
N LYS A 80 -10.16 -3.20 -11.11
CA LYS A 80 -9.91 -2.73 -12.48
C LYS A 80 -9.08 -3.70 -13.32
N VAL A 81 -8.14 -4.42 -12.71
CA VAL A 81 -7.40 -5.48 -13.39
C VAL A 81 -8.33 -6.68 -13.68
N GLU A 82 -9.20 -7.05 -12.71
CA GLU A 82 -10.18 -8.13 -12.87
C GLU A 82 -11.25 -7.77 -13.91
N ASP A 83 -11.72 -6.53 -13.97
CA ASP A 83 -12.64 -6.01 -15.00
C ASP A 83 -12.06 -6.09 -16.42
N ALA A 84 -10.73 -6.01 -16.54
CA ALA A 84 -10.03 -6.24 -17.80
C ALA A 84 -9.84 -7.74 -18.14
N GLY A 85 -10.25 -8.66 -17.26
CA GLY A 85 -10.15 -10.12 -17.43
C GLY A 85 -8.83 -10.72 -16.96
N PHE A 86 -8.05 -10.02 -16.15
CA PHE A 86 -6.72 -10.43 -15.69
C PHE A 86 -6.65 -10.56 -14.17
N SER A 87 -5.48 -10.93 -13.65
CA SER A 87 -5.22 -11.01 -12.20
C SER A 87 -3.91 -10.34 -11.83
N ILE A 88 -3.81 -9.88 -10.59
CA ILE A 88 -2.58 -9.32 -10.06
C ILE A 88 -1.57 -10.42 -9.76
N GLY A 89 -0.35 -10.26 -10.26
CA GLY A 89 0.80 -11.10 -9.90
C GLY A 89 1.55 -10.56 -8.68
N SER A 90 1.70 -9.23 -8.61
CA SER A 90 2.23 -8.53 -7.44
C SER A 90 1.89 -7.05 -7.50
N LEU A 91 1.77 -6.43 -6.32
CA LEU A 91 1.66 -4.98 -6.17
C LEU A 91 2.71 -4.52 -5.16
N ILE A 92 3.63 -3.66 -5.62
CA ILE A 92 4.78 -3.18 -4.84
C ILE A 92 4.73 -1.67 -4.82
N TYR A 93 4.49 -1.09 -3.65
CA TYR A 93 4.52 0.35 -3.46
C TYR A 93 5.94 0.87 -3.29
N THR A 94 6.22 2.06 -3.78
CA THR A 94 7.33 2.89 -3.36
C THR A 94 6.76 4.04 -2.55
N ALA A 95 7.12 4.09 -1.27
CA ALA A 95 6.71 5.15 -0.35
C ALA A 95 7.93 5.83 0.26
N ASN A 96 7.85 7.15 0.39
CA ASN A 96 8.89 7.96 1.03
C ASN A 96 8.59 8.09 2.53
N PHE A 97 9.61 7.87 3.35
CA PHE A 97 9.53 7.96 4.81
C PHE A 97 10.58 8.92 5.37
N THR A 98 10.26 9.54 6.49
CA THR A 98 11.20 10.36 7.24
C THR A 98 11.38 9.77 8.64
N ASN A 99 12.52 9.09 8.86
CA ASN A 99 12.94 8.54 10.16
C ASN A 99 11.85 7.71 10.88
N LEU A 100 11.06 6.93 10.16
CA LEU A 100 10.02 6.07 10.72
C LEU A 100 10.64 4.76 11.23
N LYS A 101 10.69 4.56 12.54
CA LYS A 101 11.09 3.28 13.13
C LYS A 101 9.93 2.29 13.08
N ILE A 102 10.16 1.16 12.45
CA ILE A 102 9.20 0.04 12.39
C ILE A 102 9.83 -1.24 12.92
N GLU A 103 8.95 -2.15 13.30
CA GLU A 103 9.30 -3.52 13.68
C GLU A 103 8.20 -4.48 13.20
N ASN A 104 8.39 -5.77 13.43
CA ASN A 104 7.35 -6.73 13.08
C ASN A 104 6.06 -6.46 13.88
N ASN A 105 4.91 -6.51 13.22
CA ASN A 105 3.60 -6.15 13.79
C ASN A 105 3.38 -4.63 13.97
N TYR A 106 4.15 -3.79 13.29
CA TYR A 106 3.92 -2.35 13.30
C TYR A 106 2.69 -1.99 12.45
N HIS A 107 1.88 -1.05 12.94
CA HIS A 107 0.71 -0.55 12.23
C HIS A 107 0.92 0.91 11.84
N LEU A 108 0.66 1.22 10.58
CA LEU A 108 0.76 2.56 10.01
C LEU A 108 -0.59 2.95 9.41
N THR A 109 -1.17 4.02 9.89
CA THR A 109 -2.32 4.64 9.21
C THR A 109 -1.82 5.67 8.20
N TYR A 110 -2.18 5.48 6.93
CA TYR A 110 -1.96 6.45 5.88
C TYR A 110 -3.31 6.82 5.26
N LYS A 111 -3.69 8.10 5.37
CA LYS A 111 -5.03 8.58 4.99
C LYS A 111 -6.12 7.75 5.68
N SER A 112 -7.05 7.16 4.93
CA SER A 112 -8.12 6.31 5.47
C SER A 112 -7.71 4.84 5.64
N THR A 113 -6.49 4.47 5.24
CA THR A 113 -6.07 3.07 5.13
C THR A 113 -5.10 2.68 6.25
N LEU A 114 -5.38 1.56 6.92
CA LEU A 114 -4.49 0.93 7.90
C LEU A 114 -3.60 -0.11 7.22
N TYR A 115 -2.30 0.02 7.41
CA TYR A 115 -1.28 -0.93 6.94
C TYR A 115 -0.63 -1.64 8.11
N HIS A 116 -0.49 -2.96 8.02
CA HIS A 116 0.17 -3.79 9.00
C HIS A 116 1.47 -4.34 8.42
N PHE A 117 2.60 -4.00 9.02
CA PHE A 117 3.91 -4.49 8.62
C PHE A 117 4.18 -5.88 9.20
N MET A 118 4.44 -6.84 8.32
CA MET A 118 4.65 -8.23 8.67
C MET A 118 5.99 -8.75 8.13
N ASN A 119 6.60 -9.67 8.89
CA ASN A 119 7.87 -10.28 8.53
C ASN A 119 8.99 -9.24 8.30
N VAL A 120 9.03 -8.22 9.16
CA VAL A 120 9.98 -7.11 9.11
C VAL A 120 10.89 -7.16 10.33
N LYS A 121 12.19 -7.01 10.13
CA LYS A 121 13.13 -6.78 11.25
C LYS A 121 13.00 -5.33 11.70
N SER A 122 13.37 -5.06 12.98
CA SER A 122 13.42 -3.67 13.47
C SER A 122 14.37 -2.84 12.60
N VAL A 123 13.84 -1.78 11.99
CA VAL A 123 14.56 -0.90 11.06
C VAL A 123 13.97 0.50 11.10
N THR A 124 14.80 1.50 10.81
CA THR A 124 14.34 2.88 10.59
C THR A 124 14.24 3.11 9.09
N LEU A 125 13.02 3.40 8.62
CA LEU A 125 12.75 3.75 7.23
C LEU A 125 13.08 5.23 7.00
N ASN A 126 13.85 5.51 5.94
CA ASN A 126 14.21 6.86 5.53
C ASN A 126 14.39 6.92 4.02
N GLY A 127 13.80 7.94 3.37
CA GLY A 127 13.75 8.02 1.91
C GLY A 127 12.77 7.03 1.28
N ASP A 128 12.98 6.70 0.02
CA ASP A 128 12.12 5.81 -0.75
C ASP A 128 12.33 4.35 -0.36
N VAL A 129 11.26 3.70 0.05
CA VAL A 129 11.24 2.30 0.49
C VAL A 129 10.24 1.52 -0.34
N ARG A 130 10.62 0.32 -0.75
CA ARG A 130 9.74 -0.59 -1.51
C ARG A 130 9.00 -1.54 -0.56
N LEU A 131 7.68 -1.57 -0.71
CA LEU A 131 6.74 -2.27 0.17
C LEU A 131 5.86 -3.19 -0.67
N LYS A 132 5.99 -4.50 -0.46
CA LYS A 132 5.15 -5.48 -1.16
C LYS A 132 3.85 -5.70 -0.41
N LEU A 133 2.73 -5.56 -1.10
CA LEU A 133 1.40 -5.94 -0.61
C LEU A 133 1.26 -7.46 -0.67
N ILE A 134 0.93 -8.09 0.47
CA ILE A 134 0.97 -9.56 0.61
C ILE A 134 -0.40 -10.20 0.85
N ASP A 135 -1.47 -9.45 0.72
CA ASP A 135 -2.84 -9.92 0.90
C ASP A 135 -3.30 -10.84 -0.24
N LYS A 136 -4.39 -11.55 0.02
CA LYS A 136 -5.02 -12.45 -0.96
C LYS A 136 -5.43 -11.68 -2.22
N GLY A 137 -5.02 -12.19 -3.37
CA GLY A 137 -5.29 -11.58 -4.68
C GLY A 137 -4.25 -10.53 -5.10
N PHE A 138 -3.25 -10.24 -4.26
CA PHE A 138 -2.10 -9.37 -4.60
C PHE A 138 -0.79 -10.14 -4.67
N VAL A 139 -0.81 -11.42 -4.34
CA VAL A 139 0.30 -12.36 -4.48
C VAL A 139 -0.25 -13.69 -4.99
N SER A 140 0.65 -14.59 -5.44
CA SER A 140 0.25 -15.94 -5.83
C SER A 140 -0.39 -16.69 -4.65
N ASP A 141 -1.28 -17.67 -4.95
CA ASP A 141 -1.88 -18.52 -3.91
C ASP A 141 -0.83 -19.27 -3.07
N LYS A 142 0.29 -19.65 -3.69
CA LYS A 142 1.43 -20.27 -2.99
C LYS A 142 2.04 -19.31 -1.98
N ASP A 143 2.28 -18.07 -2.39
CA ASP A 143 2.85 -17.05 -1.51
C ASP A 143 1.87 -16.66 -0.41
N PHE A 144 0.58 -16.50 -0.74
CA PHE A 144 -0.44 -16.21 0.25
C PHE A 144 -0.51 -17.29 1.34
N LYS A 145 -0.48 -18.58 0.94
CA LYS A 145 -0.44 -19.71 1.91
C LYS A 145 0.80 -19.65 2.79
N ARG A 146 1.95 -19.27 2.23
CA ARG A 146 3.20 -19.10 2.99
C ARG A 146 3.08 -17.96 4.01
N TYR A 147 2.64 -16.79 3.59
CA TYR A 147 2.43 -15.65 4.48
C TYR A 147 1.38 -15.95 5.56
N ARG A 148 0.31 -16.66 5.21
CA ARG A 148 -0.73 -17.05 6.19
C ARG A 148 -0.17 -17.92 7.31
N LYS A 149 0.73 -18.86 7.00
CA LYS A 149 1.41 -19.66 8.04
C LYS A 149 2.28 -18.81 8.95
N MET A 150 3.01 -17.83 8.40
CA MET A 150 3.84 -16.91 9.17
C MET A 150 2.98 -15.95 10.03
N ALA A 151 1.75 -15.72 9.62
CA ALA A 151 0.80 -14.80 10.21
C ALA A 151 -0.24 -15.47 11.12
N GLU A 152 -0.08 -16.73 11.51
CA GLU A 152 -1.09 -17.47 12.31
C GLU A 152 -1.50 -16.72 13.59
N LYS A 153 -0.58 -15.99 14.21
CA LYS A 153 -0.83 -15.15 15.39
C LYS A 153 -1.47 -13.79 15.11
N TYR A 154 -1.70 -13.45 13.82
CA TYR A 154 -2.29 -12.19 13.40
C TYR A 154 -3.61 -12.45 12.65
N PRO A 155 -4.76 -12.51 13.37
CA PRO A 155 -6.07 -12.80 12.75
C PRO A 155 -6.44 -11.82 11.63
N CYS A 156 -5.97 -10.56 11.72
CA CYS A 156 -6.22 -9.53 10.71
C CYS A 156 -5.73 -9.94 9.32
N TYR A 157 -4.66 -10.72 9.21
CA TYR A 157 -4.17 -11.22 7.92
C TYR A 157 -5.16 -12.15 7.21
N GLN A 158 -5.98 -12.85 7.97
CA GLN A 158 -7.00 -13.75 7.40
C GLN A 158 -8.31 -13.03 7.12
N THR A 159 -8.68 -12.09 7.99
CA THR A 159 -9.95 -11.38 7.92
C THR A 159 -9.89 -10.08 7.10
N GLY A 160 -8.70 -9.48 6.94
CA GLY A 160 -8.50 -8.15 6.37
C GLY A 160 -9.09 -7.03 7.24
N LYS A 161 -9.39 -7.29 8.53
CA LYS A 161 -10.06 -6.37 9.44
C LYS A 161 -9.40 -6.33 10.80
N MET A 162 -9.55 -5.19 11.48
CA MET A 162 -9.22 -4.99 12.90
C MET A 162 -10.40 -4.33 13.62
N PRO A 163 -10.48 -4.36 14.97
CA PRO A 163 -11.58 -3.74 15.71
C PRO A 163 -11.82 -2.27 15.35
N ASP A 164 -10.75 -1.55 15.06
CA ASP A 164 -10.80 -0.11 14.77
C ASP A 164 -10.64 0.21 13.27
N ALA A 165 -10.64 -0.81 12.38
CA ALA A 165 -10.49 -0.61 10.95
C ALA A 165 -11.21 -1.69 10.14
N ASP A 166 -12.15 -1.27 9.30
CA ASP A 166 -12.91 -2.16 8.40
C ASP A 166 -12.03 -2.82 7.33
N LYS A 167 -10.86 -2.21 7.05
CA LYS A 167 -9.90 -2.72 6.09
C LYS A 167 -8.48 -2.54 6.59
N VAL A 168 -7.71 -3.63 6.55
CA VAL A 168 -6.27 -3.63 6.84
C VAL A 168 -5.54 -4.30 5.68
N TYR A 169 -4.53 -3.65 5.15
CA TYR A 169 -3.61 -4.23 4.19
C TYR A 169 -2.30 -4.61 4.86
N HIS A 170 -1.67 -5.66 4.36
CA HIS A 170 -0.46 -6.21 4.95
C HIS A 170 0.73 -5.99 4.03
N LEU A 171 1.78 -5.39 4.57
CA LEU A 171 3.00 -5.02 3.84
C LEU A 171 4.22 -5.75 4.39
N THR A 172 5.16 -6.06 3.50
CA THR A 172 6.52 -6.49 3.85
C THR A 172 7.54 -5.68 3.07
N LEU A 173 8.74 -5.49 3.64
CA LEU A 173 9.86 -4.84 2.96
C LEU A 173 10.47 -5.77 1.89
N ILE A 174 10.98 -5.19 0.79
CA ILE A 174 11.74 -5.90 -0.24
C ILE A 174 12.98 -5.12 -0.66
#